data_c6a607e0a7645abd039d692d43458a25
#
_entry.id   c6a607e0a7645abd039d692d43458a25
#
_cell.length_a   1.000
_cell.length_b   1.000
_cell.length_c   1.000
_cell.angle_alpha   90.00
_cell.angle_beta   90.00
_cell.angle_gamma   90.00
#
_symmetry.space_group_name_H-M   'P 1'
#
loop_
_entity.id
_entity.type
_entity.pdbx_description
1 polymer ?
#
loop_
_entity_poly.entity_id
_entity_poly.type
_entity_poly.pdbx_seq_one_letter_code
_entity_poly.pdbx_strand_id
1 'polypeptide(L)'
;MSTKRKVTIMYDFDETLAPGNMQEYAFIPNLNIDTEEFWKDCYVFAKQNNMDSVLAYMYLMVQKAKDKNLKINREEFLKQGKMINYFNGVTEWFTRINEYGKKLGLKVEHYIISCGLKEIIQGTSIAKEFKKIYACNFAYDADNNPIWPNLAINYTSKTQYIYRIRKQQLDNLYDSYELNEYINDRSLLIPHSNMIYIGDGETDVPCMKIVKNEGGHSICVYNPEKEKKKKIANKLYKDCRVNFIAPADYSEDSKIDKIVKSILDKIALNNKLDNYKND
;
A
#
# COMPACT_ATOMS: atom_id res chain seq x y z
N MET A 1 17.61 15.96 23.45
CA MET A 1 17.39 14.56 22.97
C MET A 1 17.29 14.63 21.45
N SER A 2 18.21 14.02 20.73
CA SER A 2 18.14 13.95 19.26
C SER A 2 16.87 13.20 18.87
N THR A 3 15.92 13.90 18.25
CA THR A 3 14.71 13.30 17.69
C THR A 3 15.15 12.35 16.57
N LYS A 4 14.97 11.03 16.77
CA LYS A 4 15.27 10.03 15.73
C LYS A 4 14.58 10.46 14.44
N ARG A 5 15.35 10.62 13.36
CA ARG A 5 14.79 10.97 12.06
C ARG A 5 13.91 9.83 11.55
N LYS A 6 12.68 10.16 11.18
CA LYS A 6 11.70 9.19 10.69
C LYS A 6 11.98 8.81 9.25
N VAL A 7 11.80 7.52 8.96
CA VAL A 7 11.76 6.96 7.62
C VAL A 7 10.39 6.31 7.45
N THR A 8 9.74 6.52 6.32
CA THR A 8 8.46 5.89 6.02
C THR A 8 8.59 4.92 4.87
N ILE A 9 8.03 3.72 5.05
CA ILE A 9 7.89 2.76 3.98
C ILE A 9 6.39 2.58 3.73
N MET A 10 5.97 2.92 2.52
CA MET A 10 4.59 2.81 2.05
C MET A 10 4.48 1.62 1.11
N TYR A 11 3.46 0.81 1.29
CA TYR A 11 3.23 -0.40 0.49
C TYR A 11 1.86 -0.33 -0.18
N ASP A 12 1.76 -0.79 -1.41
CA ASP A 12 0.54 -1.42 -1.87
C ASP A 12 0.37 -2.78 -1.18
N PHE A 13 -0.80 -3.39 -1.26
CA PHE A 13 -1.05 -4.67 -0.58
C PHE A 13 -1.12 -5.83 -1.56
N ASP A 14 -2.07 -5.79 -2.49
CA ASP A 14 -2.32 -6.85 -3.46
C ASP A 14 -1.15 -6.96 -4.45
N GLU A 15 -0.71 -8.18 -4.77
CA GLU A 15 0.47 -8.44 -5.62
C GLU A 15 1.79 -7.80 -5.13
N THR A 16 1.74 -7.13 -3.97
CA THR A 16 2.90 -6.50 -3.32
C THR A 16 3.33 -7.24 -2.06
N LEU A 17 2.43 -7.42 -1.10
CA LEU A 17 2.66 -8.20 0.13
C LEU A 17 1.98 -9.57 0.07
N ALA A 18 0.92 -9.71 -0.73
CA ALA A 18 0.16 -10.93 -0.96
C ALA A 18 0.19 -11.30 -2.45
N PRO A 19 0.32 -12.59 -2.83
CA PRO A 19 0.41 -13.02 -4.24
C PRO A 19 -0.97 -13.14 -4.91
N GLY A 20 -1.71 -12.06 -5.02
CA GLY A 20 -3.04 -11.98 -5.62
C GLY A 20 -3.86 -10.86 -5.03
N ASN A 21 -5.10 -10.70 -5.49
CA ASN A 21 -6.02 -9.73 -4.90
C ASN A 21 -6.67 -10.34 -3.65
N MET A 22 -6.84 -9.55 -2.62
CA MET A 22 -7.38 -10.02 -1.33
C MET A 22 -8.77 -10.66 -1.43
N GLN A 23 -9.59 -10.24 -2.39
CA GLN A 23 -10.92 -10.81 -2.62
C GLN A 23 -10.88 -12.27 -3.13
N GLU A 24 -9.77 -12.67 -3.72
CA GLU A 24 -9.57 -14.01 -4.31
C GLU A 24 -9.34 -15.10 -3.26
N TYR A 25 -8.98 -14.74 -2.03
CA TYR A 25 -8.68 -15.71 -0.98
C TYR A 25 -9.92 -16.26 -0.26
N ALA A 26 -10.98 -15.47 -0.14
CA ALA A 26 -12.18 -15.88 0.57
C ALA A 26 -13.47 -15.34 -0.04
N PHE A 27 -13.55 -14.06 -0.38
CA PHE A 27 -14.80 -13.44 -0.82
C PHE A 27 -15.33 -14.08 -2.11
N ILE A 28 -14.53 -14.13 -3.16
CA ILE A 28 -14.93 -14.70 -4.47
C ILE A 28 -15.21 -16.21 -4.36
N PRO A 29 -14.37 -17.02 -3.69
CA PRO A 29 -14.67 -18.43 -3.44
C PRO A 29 -16.01 -18.64 -2.72
N ASN A 30 -16.34 -17.82 -1.72
CA ASN A 30 -17.60 -17.91 -0.98
C ASN A 30 -18.83 -17.57 -1.83
N LEU A 31 -18.66 -16.88 -2.95
CA LEU A 31 -19.72 -16.64 -3.93
C LEU A 31 -19.98 -17.87 -4.84
N ASN A 32 -19.08 -18.88 -4.82
CA ASN A 32 -19.08 -20.01 -5.74
C ASN A 32 -19.06 -19.57 -7.21
N ILE A 33 -18.25 -18.57 -7.55
CA ILE A 33 -18.01 -18.12 -8.92
C ILE A 33 -16.50 -18.14 -9.21
N ASP A 34 -16.18 -18.19 -10.50
CA ASP A 34 -14.80 -18.16 -10.95
C ASP A 34 -14.19 -16.77 -10.76
N THR A 35 -12.89 -16.71 -10.40
CA THR A 35 -12.17 -15.45 -10.16
C THR A 35 -12.09 -14.58 -11.43
N GLU A 36 -11.82 -15.21 -12.59
CA GLU A 36 -11.74 -14.47 -13.86
C GLU A 36 -13.12 -13.94 -14.26
N GLU A 37 -14.19 -14.72 -14.01
CA GLU A 37 -15.57 -14.28 -14.23
C GLU A 37 -15.91 -13.05 -13.39
N PHE A 38 -15.56 -13.08 -12.08
CA PHE A 38 -15.80 -11.93 -11.20
C PHE A 38 -15.15 -10.65 -11.72
N TRP A 39 -13.86 -10.71 -12.03
CA TRP A 39 -13.12 -9.54 -12.49
C TRP A 39 -13.54 -9.08 -13.89
N LYS A 40 -13.95 -10.01 -14.76
CA LYS A 40 -14.55 -9.71 -16.06
C LYS A 40 -15.85 -8.95 -15.90
N ASP A 41 -16.72 -9.38 -14.99
CA ASP A 41 -17.98 -8.69 -14.71
C ASP A 41 -17.73 -7.28 -14.18
N CYS A 42 -16.76 -7.11 -13.27
CA CYS A 42 -16.36 -5.79 -12.77
C CYS A 42 -15.89 -4.88 -13.92
N TYR A 43 -15.06 -5.40 -14.82
CA TYR A 43 -14.58 -4.64 -15.98
C TYR A 43 -15.72 -4.26 -16.94
N VAL A 44 -16.59 -5.21 -17.27
CA VAL A 44 -17.74 -4.97 -18.15
C VAL A 44 -18.67 -3.92 -17.55
N PHE A 45 -19.00 -4.06 -16.27
CA PHE A 45 -19.86 -3.12 -15.55
C PHE A 45 -19.25 -1.71 -15.50
N ALA A 46 -17.97 -1.59 -15.19
CA ALA A 46 -17.25 -0.31 -15.18
C ALA A 46 -17.30 0.34 -16.58
N LYS A 47 -17.04 -0.44 -17.65
CA LYS A 47 -17.04 0.05 -19.02
C LYS A 47 -18.41 0.52 -19.47
N GLN A 48 -19.48 -0.25 -19.20
CA GLN A 48 -20.85 0.09 -19.59
C GLN A 48 -21.35 1.38 -18.93
N ASN A 49 -20.92 1.63 -17.70
CA ASN A 49 -21.37 2.78 -16.92
C ASN A 49 -20.36 3.94 -16.92
N ASN A 50 -19.24 3.82 -17.65
CA ASN A 50 -18.12 4.76 -17.57
C ASN A 50 -17.72 5.06 -16.11
N MET A 51 -17.66 4.01 -15.29
CA MET A 51 -17.48 4.06 -13.85
C MET A 51 -16.02 3.76 -13.48
N ASP A 52 -15.55 4.36 -12.39
CA ASP A 52 -14.29 4.00 -11.76
C ASP A 52 -14.27 2.49 -11.39
N SER A 53 -13.19 1.81 -11.75
CA SER A 53 -13.07 0.35 -11.57
C SER A 53 -13.12 -0.10 -10.11
N VAL A 54 -12.66 0.75 -9.18
CA VAL A 54 -12.71 0.48 -7.74
C VAL A 54 -14.14 0.55 -7.25
N LEU A 55 -14.89 1.59 -7.65
CA LEU A 55 -16.33 1.69 -7.34
C LEU A 55 -17.09 0.52 -7.94
N ALA A 56 -16.74 0.09 -9.16
CA ALA A 56 -17.41 -1.01 -9.84
C ALA A 56 -17.24 -2.33 -9.07
N TYR A 57 -16.02 -2.68 -8.66
CA TYR A 57 -15.85 -3.92 -7.90
C TYR A 57 -16.50 -3.84 -6.51
N MET A 58 -16.42 -2.72 -5.82
CA MET A 58 -17.09 -2.55 -4.53
C MET A 58 -18.60 -2.70 -4.64
N TYR A 59 -19.20 -2.10 -5.68
CA TYR A 59 -20.63 -2.27 -5.97
C TYR A 59 -20.98 -3.73 -6.23
N LEU A 60 -20.23 -4.40 -7.12
CA LEU A 60 -20.52 -5.79 -7.48
C LEU A 60 -20.27 -6.77 -6.32
N MET A 61 -19.34 -6.49 -5.41
CA MET A 61 -19.21 -7.27 -4.18
C MET A 61 -20.52 -7.29 -3.40
N VAL A 62 -21.13 -6.12 -3.19
CA VAL A 62 -22.41 -6.02 -2.44
C VAL A 62 -23.55 -6.68 -3.22
N GLN A 63 -23.68 -6.44 -4.53
CA GLN A 63 -24.76 -7.01 -5.33
C GLN A 63 -24.67 -8.53 -5.42
N LYS A 64 -23.50 -9.07 -5.78
CA LYS A 64 -23.31 -10.53 -5.91
C LYS A 64 -23.48 -11.26 -4.57
N ALA A 65 -23.03 -10.64 -3.47
CA ALA A 65 -23.27 -11.20 -2.13
C ALA A 65 -24.77 -11.27 -1.81
N LYS A 66 -25.53 -10.21 -2.13
CA LYS A 66 -26.98 -10.19 -1.96
C LYS A 66 -27.66 -11.27 -2.82
N ASP A 67 -27.30 -11.38 -4.10
CA ASP A 67 -27.88 -12.36 -5.03
C ASP A 67 -27.63 -13.80 -4.58
N LYS A 68 -26.50 -14.05 -3.91
CA LYS A 68 -26.11 -15.37 -3.40
C LYS A 68 -26.49 -15.60 -1.93
N ASN A 69 -27.20 -14.65 -1.29
CA ASN A 69 -27.48 -14.68 0.15
C ASN A 69 -26.23 -14.86 1.01
N LEU A 70 -25.07 -14.42 0.52
CA LEU A 70 -23.81 -14.42 1.26
C LEU A 70 -23.83 -13.28 2.27
N LYS A 71 -23.69 -13.61 3.55
CA LYS A 71 -23.56 -12.58 4.59
C LYS A 71 -22.24 -11.87 4.42
N ILE A 72 -22.28 -10.57 4.23
CA ILE A 72 -21.13 -9.68 4.22
C ILE A 72 -21.37 -8.58 5.24
N ASN A 73 -20.50 -8.46 6.22
CA ASN A 73 -20.48 -7.38 7.18
C ASN A 73 -19.02 -7.09 7.57
N ARG A 74 -18.82 -6.09 8.40
CA ARG A 74 -17.47 -5.72 8.84
C ARG A 74 -16.70 -6.88 9.47
N GLU A 75 -17.35 -7.71 10.28
CA GLU A 75 -16.71 -8.84 10.96
C GLU A 75 -16.31 -9.95 9.97
N GLU A 76 -17.16 -10.23 8.99
CA GLU A 76 -16.85 -11.22 7.96
C GLU A 76 -15.67 -10.77 7.09
N PHE A 77 -15.58 -9.49 6.73
CA PHE A 77 -14.41 -8.96 6.02
C PHE A 77 -13.14 -9.07 6.88
N LEU A 78 -13.20 -8.77 8.17
CA LEU A 78 -12.06 -8.97 9.08
C LEU A 78 -11.63 -10.44 9.15
N LYS A 79 -12.59 -11.39 9.18
CA LYS A 79 -12.27 -12.83 9.16
C LYS A 79 -11.57 -13.25 7.87
N GLN A 80 -11.97 -12.71 6.73
CA GLN A 80 -11.33 -12.99 5.43
C GLN A 80 -9.85 -12.61 5.41
N GLY A 81 -9.45 -11.57 6.14
CA GLY A 81 -8.05 -11.19 6.29
C GLY A 81 -7.15 -12.29 6.85
N LYS A 82 -7.70 -13.23 7.64
CA LYS A 82 -6.96 -14.38 8.18
C LYS A 82 -6.61 -15.44 7.13
N MET A 83 -7.29 -15.40 5.99
CA MET A 83 -7.08 -16.34 4.89
C MET A 83 -6.01 -15.87 3.90
N ILE A 84 -5.51 -14.67 4.06
CA ILE A 84 -4.50 -14.09 3.15
C ILE A 84 -3.17 -14.82 3.32
N ASN A 85 -2.65 -15.30 2.19
CA ASN A 85 -1.27 -15.77 2.09
C ASN A 85 -0.35 -14.58 1.77
N TYR A 86 0.89 -14.65 2.21
CA TYR A 86 1.89 -13.61 1.95
C TYR A 86 2.99 -14.12 1.04
N PHE A 87 3.67 -13.22 0.38
CA PHE A 87 4.96 -13.53 -0.21
C PHE A 87 5.97 -13.95 0.85
N ASN A 88 6.99 -14.70 0.42
CA ASN A 88 8.01 -15.22 1.32
C ASN A 88 8.66 -14.11 2.17
N GLY A 89 8.80 -14.35 3.46
CA GLY A 89 9.46 -13.48 4.43
C GLY A 89 8.70 -12.21 4.85
N VAL A 90 7.44 -11.99 4.41
CA VAL A 90 6.65 -10.80 4.75
C VAL A 90 6.37 -10.69 6.25
N THR A 91 6.12 -11.80 6.93
CA THR A 91 5.80 -11.81 8.36
C THR A 91 6.96 -11.37 9.24
N GLU A 92 8.18 -11.66 8.85
CA GLU A 92 9.41 -11.31 9.57
C GLU A 92 10.01 -9.97 9.12
N TRP A 93 9.60 -9.48 7.95
CA TRP A 93 10.11 -8.29 7.29
C TRP A 93 10.08 -7.05 8.16
N PHE A 94 8.94 -6.76 8.76
CA PHE A 94 8.72 -5.52 9.51
C PHE A 94 9.65 -5.42 10.72
N THR A 95 9.72 -6.50 11.51
CA THR A 95 10.62 -6.58 12.67
C THR A 95 12.07 -6.40 12.24
N ARG A 96 12.52 -7.12 11.21
CA ARG A 96 13.90 -7.06 10.71
C ARG A 96 14.30 -5.67 10.22
N ILE A 97 13.43 -5.01 9.43
CA ILE A 97 13.71 -3.66 8.92
C ILE A 97 13.65 -2.61 10.03
N ASN A 98 12.74 -2.76 10.99
CA ASN A 98 12.68 -1.89 12.17
C ASN A 98 13.94 -1.99 13.01
N GLU A 99 14.44 -3.21 13.26
CA GLU A 99 15.67 -3.42 14.00
C GLU A 99 16.89 -2.88 13.26
N TYR A 100 16.96 -3.07 11.94
CA TYR A 100 18.04 -2.51 11.13
C TYR A 100 18.05 -0.98 11.19
N GLY A 101 16.88 -0.35 10.98
CA GLY A 101 16.75 1.11 11.10
C GLY A 101 17.14 1.61 12.51
N LYS A 102 16.73 0.89 13.57
CA LYS A 102 17.09 1.24 14.96
C LYS A 102 18.61 1.24 15.20
N LYS A 103 19.34 0.27 14.62
CA LYS A 103 20.82 0.23 14.70
C LYS A 103 21.47 1.47 14.04
N LEU A 104 20.83 2.03 13.03
CA LEU A 104 21.27 3.25 12.32
C LEU A 104 20.78 4.56 12.98
N GLY A 105 20.05 4.49 14.10
CA GLY A 105 19.47 5.65 14.76
C GLY A 105 18.21 6.20 14.06
N LEU A 106 17.62 5.44 13.14
CA LEU A 106 16.40 5.78 12.43
C LEU A 106 15.17 5.20 13.14
N LYS A 107 14.00 5.85 12.94
CA LYS A 107 12.69 5.30 13.27
C LYS A 107 11.96 4.99 11.98
N VAL A 108 11.82 3.70 11.65
CA VAL A 108 11.05 3.24 10.49
C VAL A 108 9.58 3.16 10.88
N GLU A 109 8.70 3.67 10.03
CA GLU A 109 7.24 3.59 10.17
C GLU A 109 6.66 3.01 8.88
N HIS A 110 5.74 2.04 8.98
CA HIS A 110 5.14 1.35 7.84
C HIS A 110 3.70 1.81 7.62
N TYR A 111 3.30 1.91 6.34
CA TYR A 111 1.97 2.39 5.92
C TYR A 111 1.46 1.57 4.75
N ILE A 112 0.15 1.34 4.69
CA ILE A 112 -0.52 0.79 3.50
C ILE A 112 -1.22 1.90 2.73
N ILE A 113 -1.12 1.85 1.40
CA ILE A 113 -1.92 2.64 0.45
C ILE A 113 -2.41 1.69 -0.64
N SER A 114 -3.63 1.17 -0.50
CA SER A 114 -4.16 0.09 -1.33
C SER A 114 -5.51 0.42 -1.95
N CYS A 115 -5.77 -0.16 -3.12
CA CYS A 115 -7.10 -0.16 -3.75
C CYS A 115 -8.01 -1.28 -3.23
N GLY A 116 -7.50 -2.17 -2.36
CA GLY A 116 -8.26 -3.24 -1.72
C GLY A 116 -9.07 -2.76 -0.51
N LEU A 117 -9.71 -3.69 0.20
CA LEU A 117 -10.59 -3.40 1.34
C LEU A 117 -9.81 -3.32 2.65
N LYS A 118 -10.00 -2.22 3.36
CA LYS A 118 -9.37 -1.92 4.64
C LYS A 118 -9.68 -2.97 5.71
N GLU A 119 -10.92 -3.41 5.79
CA GLU A 119 -11.37 -4.39 6.77
C GLU A 119 -10.65 -5.73 6.58
N ILE A 120 -10.46 -6.16 5.33
CA ILE A 120 -9.70 -7.37 5.03
C ILE A 120 -8.25 -7.20 5.48
N ILE A 121 -7.60 -6.09 5.14
CA ILE A 121 -6.22 -5.81 5.57
C ILE A 121 -6.12 -5.76 7.09
N GLN A 122 -7.09 -5.13 7.78
CA GLN A 122 -7.13 -5.07 9.25
C GLN A 122 -7.29 -6.45 9.90
N GLY A 123 -7.89 -7.40 9.21
CA GLY A 123 -8.02 -8.80 9.66
C GLY A 123 -6.75 -9.64 9.52
N THR A 124 -5.73 -9.15 8.82
CA THR A 124 -4.49 -9.86 8.57
C THR A 124 -3.57 -9.90 9.80
N SER A 125 -2.70 -10.92 9.88
CA SER A 125 -1.75 -11.07 10.99
C SER A 125 -0.70 -9.93 11.04
N ILE A 126 -0.46 -9.24 9.90
CA ILE A 126 0.51 -8.16 9.78
C ILE A 126 -0.12 -6.76 9.98
N ALA A 127 -1.43 -6.65 10.18
CA ALA A 127 -2.13 -5.36 10.31
C ALA A 127 -1.54 -4.45 11.39
N LYS A 128 -1.06 -5.03 12.50
CA LYS A 128 -0.43 -4.33 13.63
C LYS A 128 0.89 -3.66 13.31
N GLU A 129 1.56 -4.06 12.21
CA GLU A 129 2.83 -3.51 11.78
C GLU A 129 2.69 -2.13 11.12
N PHE A 130 1.47 -1.79 10.70
CA PHE A 130 1.20 -0.53 10.00
C PHE A 130 0.72 0.56 10.96
N LYS A 131 1.40 1.69 10.92
CA LYS A 131 0.98 2.88 11.66
C LYS A 131 -0.36 3.41 11.16
N LYS A 132 -0.63 3.30 9.85
CA LYS A 132 -1.90 3.65 9.23
C LYS A 132 -2.14 2.79 8.00
N ILE A 133 -3.39 2.38 7.80
CA ILE A 133 -3.87 1.66 6.62
C ILE A 133 -4.83 2.61 5.89
N TYR A 134 -4.43 3.04 4.70
CA TYR A 134 -5.27 3.73 3.73
C TYR A 134 -5.71 2.71 2.68
N ALA A 135 -6.98 2.38 2.67
CA ALA A 135 -7.57 1.42 1.74
C ALA A 135 -9.06 1.72 1.58
N CYS A 136 -9.68 1.17 0.54
CA CYS A 136 -11.11 1.30 0.32
C CYS A 136 -11.89 0.73 1.50
N ASN A 137 -13.02 1.33 1.84
CA ASN A 137 -13.91 0.81 2.87
C ASN A 137 -15.35 1.20 2.61
N PHE A 138 -16.26 0.53 3.30
CA PHE A 138 -17.69 0.82 3.24
C PHE A 138 -18.14 1.69 4.42
N ALA A 139 -19.21 2.46 4.21
CA ALA A 139 -20.10 2.87 5.28
C ALA A 139 -21.00 1.68 5.64
N TYR A 140 -21.33 1.56 6.91
CA TYR A 140 -22.09 0.44 7.45
C TYR A 140 -23.37 0.93 8.13
N ASP A 141 -24.43 0.12 8.04
CA ASP A 141 -25.67 0.34 8.81
C ASP A 141 -25.50 -0.08 10.29
N ALA A 142 -26.59 0.00 11.05
CA ALA A 142 -26.61 -0.38 12.46
C ALA A 142 -26.29 -1.87 12.71
N ASP A 143 -26.54 -2.73 11.72
CA ASP A 143 -26.27 -4.17 11.75
C ASP A 143 -24.87 -4.53 11.18
N ASN A 144 -24.05 -3.51 10.92
CA ASN A 144 -22.73 -3.64 10.30
C ASN A 144 -22.74 -4.20 8.86
N ASN A 145 -23.84 -4.08 8.13
CA ASN A 145 -23.87 -4.42 6.70
C ASN A 145 -23.33 -3.24 5.86
N PRO A 146 -22.58 -3.52 4.79
CA PRO A 146 -22.05 -2.48 3.92
C PRO A 146 -23.17 -1.85 3.09
N ILE A 147 -23.31 -0.53 3.14
CA ILE A 147 -24.36 0.21 2.43
C ILE A 147 -23.83 1.03 1.25
N TRP A 148 -22.64 1.61 1.39
CA TRP A 148 -22.05 2.50 0.40
C TRP A 148 -20.54 2.54 0.49
N PRO A 149 -19.78 2.72 -0.62
CA PRO A 149 -18.37 3.01 -0.54
C PRO A 149 -18.11 4.32 0.22
N ASN A 150 -17.56 4.22 1.44
CA ASN A 150 -17.21 5.40 2.24
C ASN A 150 -15.90 6.02 1.73
N LEU A 151 -14.97 5.17 1.27
CA LEU A 151 -13.73 5.58 0.68
C LEU A 151 -13.37 4.63 -0.48
N ALA A 152 -13.17 5.20 -1.66
CA ALA A 152 -12.63 4.51 -2.83
C ALA A 152 -11.25 5.10 -3.17
N ILE A 153 -10.22 4.27 -3.15
CA ILE A 153 -8.85 4.66 -3.47
C ILE A 153 -8.49 4.06 -4.82
N ASN A 154 -8.36 4.89 -5.84
CA ASN A 154 -7.87 4.51 -7.15
C ASN A 154 -6.40 4.94 -7.36
N TYR A 155 -5.85 4.66 -8.54
CA TYR A 155 -4.45 4.93 -8.88
C TYR A 155 -4.03 6.41 -8.74
N THR A 156 -4.94 7.37 -8.93
CA THR A 156 -4.63 8.79 -8.75
C THR A 156 -4.83 9.24 -7.31
N SER A 157 -5.91 8.81 -6.67
CA SER A 157 -6.18 9.20 -5.29
C SER A 157 -5.20 8.59 -4.28
N LYS A 158 -4.47 7.51 -4.62
CA LYS A 158 -3.34 7.00 -3.84
C LYS A 158 -2.33 8.12 -3.49
N THR A 159 -2.09 9.05 -4.39
CA THR A 159 -1.04 10.07 -4.24
C THR A 159 -1.27 11.03 -3.08
N GLN A 160 -2.52 11.34 -2.74
CA GLN A 160 -2.83 12.21 -1.59
C GLN A 160 -2.28 11.67 -0.27
N TYR A 161 -2.21 10.33 -0.11
CA TYR A 161 -1.76 9.72 1.13
C TYR A 161 -0.26 9.85 1.35
N ILE A 162 0.53 10.02 0.28
CA ILE A 162 1.95 10.35 0.37
C ILE A 162 2.11 11.69 1.10
N TYR A 163 1.33 12.70 0.72
CA TYR A 163 1.35 14.02 1.35
C TYR A 163 0.81 13.98 2.79
N ARG A 164 -0.26 13.21 3.06
CA ARG A 164 -0.76 13.01 4.42
C ARG A 164 0.29 12.38 5.35
N ILE A 165 0.98 11.35 4.88
CA ILE A 165 2.05 10.69 5.62
C ILE A 165 3.22 11.66 5.83
N ARG A 166 3.63 12.41 4.81
CA ARG A 166 4.70 13.39 4.88
C ARG A 166 4.42 14.46 5.94
N LYS A 167 3.20 14.99 5.95
CA LYS A 167 2.75 16.01 6.91
C LYS A 167 2.35 15.43 8.27
N GLN A 168 2.31 14.11 8.43
CA GLN A 168 1.77 13.41 9.61
C GLN A 168 0.30 13.76 9.92
N GLN A 169 -0.46 14.14 8.91
CA GLN A 169 -1.91 14.40 8.98
C GLN A 169 -2.65 13.11 8.60
N LEU A 170 -2.61 12.15 9.50
CA LEU A 170 -3.01 10.76 9.21
C LEU A 170 -4.51 10.52 9.30
N ASP A 171 -5.23 11.39 9.99
CA ASP A 171 -6.67 11.31 10.21
C ASP A 171 -7.39 12.46 9.45
N ASN A 172 -8.64 12.72 9.74
CA ASN A 172 -9.42 13.81 9.15
C ASN A 172 -9.58 13.73 7.63
N LEU A 173 -9.98 12.55 7.13
CA LEU A 173 -10.19 12.35 5.68
C LEU A 173 -11.35 13.20 5.12
N TYR A 174 -12.24 13.66 5.99
CA TYR A 174 -13.40 14.50 5.66
C TYR A 174 -13.02 15.98 5.45
N ASP A 175 -11.81 16.39 5.89
CA ASP A 175 -11.33 17.76 5.77
C ASP A 175 -9.97 17.80 5.05
N SER A 176 -9.87 18.69 4.08
CA SER A 176 -8.65 18.89 3.29
C SER A 176 -7.87 20.14 3.70
N TYR A 177 -8.40 20.98 4.59
CA TYR A 177 -7.79 22.26 4.95
C TYR A 177 -6.36 22.08 5.48
N GLU A 178 -6.19 21.26 6.51
CA GLU A 178 -4.88 20.98 7.10
C GLU A 178 -3.89 20.37 6.09
N LEU A 179 -4.41 19.53 5.17
CA LEU A 179 -3.56 18.91 4.14
C LEU A 179 -3.01 19.93 3.16
N ASN A 180 -3.80 20.95 2.82
CA ASN A 180 -3.43 21.99 1.86
C ASN A 180 -2.69 23.19 2.50
N GLU A 181 -2.66 23.27 3.84
CA GLU A 181 -1.90 24.30 4.53
C GLU A 181 -0.42 24.26 4.14
N TYR A 182 0.16 25.43 3.88
CA TYR A 182 1.57 25.52 3.55
C TYR A 182 2.43 25.23 4.78
N ILE A 183 3.29 24.24 4.67
CA ILE A 183 4.32 23.92 5.67
C ILE A 183 5.66 24.04 4.99
N ASN A 184 6.58 24.80 5.58
CA ASN A 184 7.94 24.91 5.06
C ASN A 184 8.61 23.51 5.06
N ASP A 185 9.25 23.15 3.97
CA ASP A 185 9.88 21.84 3.80
C ASP A 185 10.91 21.49 4.89
N ARG A 186 11.60 22.50 5.44
CA ARG A 186 12.56 22.33 6.54
C ARG A 186 11.90 21.94 7.87
N SER A 187 10.63 22.29 8.06
CA SER A 187 9.87 21.97 9.27
C SER A 187 9.10 20.64 9.18
N LEU A 188 9.11 20.00 8.01
CA LEU A 188 8.44 18.71 7.82
C LEU A 188 9.18 17.58 8.55
N LEU A 189 8.40 16.80 9.30
CA LEU A 189 8.93 15.66 10.07
C LEU A 189 9.49 14.54 9.19
N ILE A 190 9.02 14.45 7.94
CA ILE A 190 9.42 13.41 6.99
C ILE A 190 9.75 14.07 5.65
N PRO A 191 11.02 14.31 5.33
CA PRO A 191 11.42 14.76 3.99
C PRO A 191 11.17 13.63 2.98
N HIS A 192 10.92 13.99 1.72
CA HIS A 192 10.72 12.99 0.66
C HIS A 192 11.90 12.02 0.53
N SER A 193 13.15 12.49 0.75
CA SER A 193 14.34 11.65 0.73
C SER A 193 14.30 10.48 1.72
N ASN A 194 13.47 10.57 2.76
CA ASN A 194 13.27 9.53 3.76
C ASN A 194 12.01 8.69 3.49
N MET A 195 11.43 8.78 2.30
CA MET A 195 10.24 8.03 1.90
C MET A 195 10.61 6.92 0.93
N ILE A 196 10.06 5.74 1.16
CA ILE A 196 10.19 4.57 0.28
C ILE A 196 8.77 4.14 -0.10
N TYR A 197 8.50 3.96 -1.40
CA TYR A 197 7.25 3.40 -1.91
C TYR A 197 7.51 2.06 -2.57
N ILE A 198 6.75 1.04 -2.17
CA ILE A 198 6.84 -0.34 -2.70
C ILE A 198 5.47 -0.72 -3.26
N GLY A 199 5.42 -1.09 -4.52
CA GLY A 199 4.19 -1.53 -5.21
C GLY A 199 4.53 -2.46 -6.37
N ASP A 200 3.53 -3.07 -7.01
CA ASP A 200 3.75 -4.10 -8.04
C ASP A 200 3.49 -3.63 -9.48
N GLY A 201 2.74 -2.56 -9.68
CA GLY A 201 2.19 -2.34 -10.99
C GLY A 201 1.83 -0.93 -11.41
N GLU A 202 1.04 -0.89 -12.48
CA GLU A 202 0.68 0.36 -13.17
C GLU A 202 -0.15 1.30 -12.29
N THR A 203 -0.93 0.76 -11.36
CA THR A 203 -1.73 1.55 -10.41
C THR A 203 -0.88 2.32 -9.41
N ASP A 204 0.37 1.90 -9.19
CA ASP A 204 1.31 2.53 -8.26
C ASP A 204 2.21 3.57 -8.92
N VAL A 205 2.26 3.60 -10.26
CA VAL A 205 3.14 4.49 -11.01
C VAL A 205 3.04 5.95 -10.58
N PRO A 206 1.85 6.55 -10.35
CA PRO A 206 1.77 7.93 -9.89
C PRO A 206 2.50 8.13 -8.54
N CYS A 207 2.31 7.23 -7.58
CA CYS A 207 2.98 7.26 -6.29
C CYS A 207 4.50 7.06 -6.40
N MET A 208 4.92 6.06 -7.18
CA MET A 208 6.34 5.77 -7.45
C MET A 208 7.05 6.96 -8.06
N LYS A 209 6.41 7.64 -9.03
CA LYS A 209 6.96 8.83 -9.69
C LYS A 209 7.08 10.01 -8.73
N ILE A 210 6.05 10.28 -7.94
CA ILE A 210 6.10 11.38 -6.96
C ILE A 210 7.25 11.14 -6.00
N VAL A 211 7.30 9.98 -5.34
CA VAL A 211 8.35 9.67 -4.36
C VAL A 211 9.73 9.76 -4.99
N LYS A 212 9.94 9.19 -6.18
CA LYS A 212 11.21 9.22 -6.90
C LYS A 212 11.62 10.65 -7.29
N ASN A 213 10.72 11.42 -7.89
CA ASN A 213 11.03 12.75 -8.42
C ASN A 213 11.34 13.75 -7.32
N GLU A 214 10.75 13.56 -6.15
CA GLU A 214 10.97 14.39 -4.96
C GLU A 214 12.20 13.92 -4.13
N GLY A 215 13.01 13.01 -4.66
CA GLY A 215 14.27 12.55 -4.05
C GLY A 215 14.14 11.37 -3.08
N GLY A 216 12.95 10.79 -2.96
CA GLY A 216 12.73 9.53 -2.25
C GLY A 216 13.05 8.31 -3.11
N HIS A 217 12.59 7.14 -2.68
CA HIS A 217 12.92 5.87 -3.30
C HIS A 217 11.67 5.07 -3.65
N SER A 218 11.59 4.58 -4.88
CA SER A 218 10.50 3.71 -5.34
C SER A 218 11.03 2.36 -5.80
N ILE A 219 10.33 1.29 -5.40
CA ILE A 219 10.67 -0.10 -5.72
C ILE A 219 9.44 -0.74 -6.35
N CYS A 220 9.56 -1.21 -7.58
CA CYS A 220 8.54 -2.07 -8.17
C CYS A 220 8.88 -3.52 -7.87
N VAL A 221 8.00 -4.21 -7.14
CA VAL A 221 8.11 -5.64 -6.92
C VAL A 221 7.29 -6.41 -7.94
N TYR A 222 7.64 -7.65 -8.18
CA TYR A 222 6.89 -8.53 -9.08
C TYR A 222 6.86 -9.95 -8.55
N ASN A 223 5.73 -10.63 -8.75
CA ASN A 223 5.63 -12.06 -8.47
C ASN A 223 6.58 -12.82 -9.40
N PRO A 224 7.59 -13.55 -8.86
CA PRO A 224 8.58 -14.25 -9.68
C PRO A 224 8.00 -15.38 -10.52
N GLU A 225 6.83 -15.91 -10.15
CA GLU A 225 6.12 -16.96 -10.87
C GLU A 225 5.33 -16.43 -12.08
N LYS A 226 5.11 -15.11 -12.16
CA LYS A 226 4.32 -14.45 -13.21
C LYS A 226 5.23 -13.66 -14.17
N GLU A 227 5.65 -14.28 -15.27
CA GLU A 227 6.53 -13.64 -16.26
C GLU A 227 5.98 -12.32 -16.82
N LYS A 228 4.66 -12.19 -16.93
CA LYS A 228 3.98 -10.94 -17.33
C LYS A 228 4.29 -9.81 -16.35
N LYS A 229 4.23 -10.07 -15.03
CA LYS A 229 4.53 -9.08 -13.98
C LYS A 229 5.99 -8.64 -14.01
N LYS A 230 6.92 -9.57 -14.24
CA LYS A 230 8.34 -9.26 -14.43
C LYS A 230 8.59 -8.36 -15.66
N LYS A 231 7.89 -8.61 -16.77
CA LYS A 231 7.97 -7.75 -17.96
C LYS A 231 7.47 -6.33 -17.68
N ILE A 232 6.36 -6.17 -16.95
CA ILE A 232 5.83 -4.87 -16.54
C ILE A 232 6.86 -4.14 -15.67
N ALA A 233 7.40 -4.77 -14.63
CA ALA A 233 8.41 -4.17 -13.76
C ALA A 233 9.66 -3.71 -14.54
N ASN A 234 10.16 -4.55 -15.46
CA ASN A 234 11.28 -4.20 -16.33
C ASN A 234 10.96 -2.99 -17.23
N LYS A 235 9.74 -2.90 -17.78
CA LYS A 235 9.30 -1.75 -18.56
C LYS A 235 9.28 -0.48 -17.70
N LEU A 236 8.71 -0.52 -16.52
CA LEU A 236 8.67 0.62 -15.60
C LEU A 236 10.08 1.12 -15.24
N TYR A 237 11.02 0.20 -15.05
CA TYR A 237 12.42 0.55 -14.81
C TYR A 237 13.08 1.22 -16.04
N LYS A 238 12.93 0.63 -17.24
CA LYS A 238 13.45 1.19 -18.50
C LYS A 238 12.85 2.57 -18.80
N ASP A 239 11.56 2.75 -18.53
CA ASP A 239 10.85 4.02 -18.69
C ASP A 239 11.18 5.03 -17.57
N CYS A 240 12.17 4.75 -16.73
CA CYS A 240 12.60 5.59 -15.62
C CYS A 240 11.46 5.96 -14.63
N ARG A 241 10.43 5.13 -14.50
CA ARG A 241 9.30 5.38 -13.61
C ARG A 241 9.55 4.96 -12.17
N VAL A 242 10.51 4.06 -11.94
CA VAL A 242 10.91 3.56 -10.62
C VAL A 242 12.43 3.64 -10.45
N ASN A 243 12.91 3.60 -9.20
CA ASN A 243 14.34 3.53 -8.93
C ASN A 243 14.87 2.10 -9.02
N PHE A 244 14.10 1.14 -8.51
CA PHE A 244 14.54 -0.26 -8.40
C PHE A 244 13.42 -1.21 -8.77
N ILE A 245 13.80 -2.44 -9.16
CA ILE A 245 12.90 -3.58 -9.32
C ILE A 245 13.44 -4.79 -8.56
N ALA A 246 12.56 -5.59 -7.97
CA ALA A 246 12.91 -6.80 -7.25
C ALA A 246 11.81 -7.86 -7.36
N PRO A 247 12.13 -9.16 -7.25
CA PRO A 247 11.11 -10.15 -6.93
C PRO A 247 10.40 -9.81 -5.62
N ALA A 248 9.13 -10.14 -5.49
CA ALA A 248 8.37 -10.01 -4.24
C ALA A 248 8.76 -11.14 -3.26
N ASP A 249 10.00 -11.13 -2.83
CA ASP A 249 10.60 -12.02 -1.83
C ASP A 249 11.21 -11.17 -0.73
N TYR A 250 10.54 -11.16 0.42
CA TYR A 250 10.88 -10.33 1.59
C TYR A 250 11.75 -11.08 2.61
N SER A 251 12.32 -12.24 2.25
CA SER A 251 13.25 -12.97 3.11
C SER A 251 14.54 -12.17 3.36
N GLU A 252 15.25 -12.55 4.39
CA GLU A 252 16.56 -11.98 4.69
C GLU A 252 17.52 -12.21 3.51
N ASP A 253 18.36 -11.21 3.24
CA ASP A 253 19.33 -11.19 2.13
C ASP A 253 18.73 -11.28 0.72
N SER A 254 17.40 -11.25 0.58
CA SER A 254 16.75 -11.13 -0.72
C SER A 254 17.12 -9.79 -1.40
N LYS A 255 16.77 -9.67 -2.68
CA LYS A 255 17.08 -8.45 -3.43
C LYS A 255 16.42 -7.22 -2.83
N ILE A 256 15.14 -7.31 -2.43
CA ILE A 256 14.44 -6.17 -1.82
C ILE A 256 14.99 -5.84 -0.44
N ASP A 257 15.39 -6.84 0.36
CA ASP A 257 15.99 -6.65 1.67
C ASP A 257 17.30 -5.85 1.55
N LYS A 258 18.17 -6.24 0.63
CA LYS A 258 19.43 -5.51 0.34
C LYS A 258 19.19 -4.09 -0.16
N ILE A 259 18.22 -3.88 -1.04
CA ILE A 259 17.87 -2.55 -1.54
C ILE A 259 17.40 -1.65 -0.40
N VAL A 260 16.45 -2.12 0.43
CA VAL A 260 15.88 -1.31 1.51
C VAL A 260 16.93 -1.02 2.58
N LYS A 261 17.76 -2.00 2.99
CA LYS A 261 18.86 -1.78 3.91
C LYS A 261 19.84 -0.73 3.37
N SER A 262 20.24 -0.80 2.10
CA SER A 262 21.13 0.19 1.47
C SER A 262 20.52 1.60 1.40
N ILE A 263 19.19 1.70 1.22
CA ILE A 263 18.49 2.98 1.28
C ILE A 263 18.54 3.54 2.72
N LEU A 264 18.33 2.70 3.73
CA LEU A 264 18.42 3.11 5.13
C LEU A 264 19.83 3.58 5.50
N ASP A 265 20.88 2.90 5.02
CA ASP A 265 22.27 3.33 5.19
C ASP A 265 22.52 4.70 4.58
N LYS A 266 22.06 4.91 3.35
CA LYS A 266 22.16 6.21 2.65
C LYS A 266 21.44 7.33 3.43
N ILE A 267 20.23 7.08 3.92
CA ILE A 267 19.49 8.04 4.73
C ILE A 267 20.24 8.35 6.03
N ALA A 268 20.77 7.35 6.70
CA ALA A 268 21.55 7.54 7.93
C ALA A 268 22.82 8.37 7.67
N LEU A 269 23.51 8.11 6.56
CA LEU A 269 24.70 8.88 6.16
C LEU A 269 24.34 10.34 5.84
N ASN A 270 23.28 10.57 5.05
CA ASN A 270 22.81 11.93 4.74
C ASN A 270 22.46 12.70 6.02
N ASN A 271 21.81 12.03 6.99
CA ASN A 271 21.49 12.64 8.28
C ASN A 271 22.73 13.06 9.08
N LYS A 272 23.84 12.28 8.99
CA LYS A 272 25.13 12.67 9.60
C LYS A 272 25.73 13.89 8.91
N LEU A 273 25.69 13.91 7.57
CA LEU A 273 26.22 15.07 6.80
C LEU A 273 25.44 16.35 7.06
N ASP A 274 24.13 16.27 7.25
CA ASP A 274 23.31 17.46 7.57
C ASP A 274 23.65 18.05 8.96
N ASN A 275 24.12 17.25 9.90
CA ASN A 275 24.57 17.79 11.19
C ASN A 275 25.81 18.68 11.03
N TYR A 276 26.72 18.37 10.10
CA TYR A 276 27.90 19.22 9.83
C TYR A 276 27.58 20.54 9.11
N LYS A 277 26.37 20.70 8.57
CA LYS A 277 25.94 21.98 7.94
C LYS A 277 25.37 22.96 8.96
N ASN A 278 25.05 22.50 10.17
CA ASN A 278 24.43 23.30 11.22
C ASN A 278 25.43 23.68 12.34
N ASP A 279 26.66 23.21 12.24
CA ASP A 279 27.80 23.64 13.04
C ASP A 279 28.62 24.70 12.29
#